data_ecb8d83e9e6da41ba3196dc774677899
#
_entry.id   ecb8d83e9e6da41ba3196dc774677899
#
_cell.length_a   1.000
_cell.length_b   1.000
_cell.length_c   1.000
_cell.angle_alpha   90.00
_cell.angle_beta   90.00
_cell.angle_gamma   90.00
#
_symmetry.space_group_name_H-M   'P 1'
#
loop_
_entity.id
_entity.type
_entity.pdbx_description
1 polymer ?
#
loop_
_entity_poly.entity_id
_entity_poly.type
_entity_poly.pdbx_seq_one_letter_code
_entity_poly.pdbx_strand_id
1 'polypeptide(L)'
;MNFAPGNLSSFHSEILQQTQLGQLCGQNELFCDRYDILRMLGRGGFGVTFLAKDAELPGQPLCVIKQLCPKVDDPKALENARQRFEREAKILGKLGSHSQIPMLLDYFETGEEFFLVQEYVRGSTLARLVRRSGCLSEVAVRQFLAEMLPLLDYIHRNNVIHRDIKPQNIIRCEDDGRLVLIDFGAVKEKLVQALDSSMKLASTHFIGTVGFAPPEQFSLRPVFASDIYALGMTCLYLLTGKAPLDLHSDRQTGALYWERLVHISQPLTQVLRKMTNVSLTNRYHSVRHILQDLNFKSPYDDLAQYLVKQPHPKTSTSANQDESNRKGYRTPAAKEAIAIRDWKQRREKKRWRPSQPPLGNSK
;
A
#
# COMPACT_ATOMS: atom_id res chain seq x y z
N MET A 1 -7.28 28.61 8.18
CA MET A 1 -5.93 29.04 7.75
C MET A 1 -5.92 29.03 6.24
N ASN A 2 -5.88 30.21 5.62
CA ASN A 2 -5.82 30.35 4.16
C ASN A 2 -4.46 29.88 3.66
N PHE A 3 -4.43 28.75 2.95
CA PHE A 3 -3.24 28.33 2.22
C PHE A 3 -3.19 29.09 0.90
N ALA A 4 -2.23 30.00 0.78
CA ALA A 4 -1.93 30.67 -0.49
C ALA A 4 -1.55 29.61 -1.54
N PRO A 5 -2.01 29.75 -2.81
CA PRO A 5 -1.62 28.84 -3.90
C PRO A 5 -0.13 29.07 -4.21
N GLY A 6 0.73 28.18 -3.67
CA GLY A 6 2.13 28.14 -4.07
C GLY A 6 2.22 27.82 -5.57
N ASN A 7 3.12 28.47 -6.28
CA ASN A 7 3.42 28.32 -7.71
C ASN A 7 3.37 26.85 -8.17
N LEU A 8 2.22 26.44 -8.68
CA LEU A 8 2.06 25.20 -9.42
C LEU A 8 2.86 25.36 -10.72
N SER A 9 3.78 24.45 -11.02
CA SER A 9 4.45 24.47 -12.32
C SER A 9 3.39 24.40 -13.42
N SER A 10 3.64 24.99 -14.59
CA SER A 10 2.72 24.98 -15.75
C SER A 10 2.19 23.58 -16.06
N PHE A 11 3.01 22.58 -15.85
CA PHE A 11 2.70 21.16 -16.01
C PHE A 11 1.62 20.62 -15.02
N HIS A 12 1.59 21.12 -13.77
CA HIS A 12 0.54 20.76 -12.82
C HIS A 12 -0.81 21.38 -13.20
N SER A 13 -0.80 22.61 -13.71
CA SER A 13 -2.00 23.30 -14.16
C SER A 13 -2.66 22.59 -15.35
N GLU A 14 -1.86 22.08 -16.28
CA GLU A 14 -2.36 21.34 -17.45
C GLU A 14 -3.07 20.01 -17.03
N ILE A 15 -2.49 19.28 -16.08
CA ILE A 15 -3.11 18.03 -15.57
C ILE A 15 -4.42 18.30 -14.84
N LEU A 16 -4.48 19.37 -14.03
CA LEU A 16 -5.70 19.74 -13.34
C LEU A 16 -6.82 20.07 -14.33
N GLN A 17 -6.51 20.66 -15.48
CA GLN A 17 -7.49 20.96 -16.53
C GLN A 17 -7.92 19.72 -17.31
N GLN A 18 -7.05 18.71 -17.44
CA GLN A 18 -7.27 17.49 -18.24
C GLN A 18 -7.99 16.36 -17.47
N THR A 19 -8.16 16.46 -16.17
CA THR A 19 -8.78 15.40 -15.36
C THR A 19 -10.08 15.90 -14.72
N GLN A 20 -11.09 15.03 -14.66
CA GLN A 20 -12.37 15.36 -14.04
C GLN A 20 -12.20 15.82 -12.59
N LEU A 21 -11.42 15.10 -11.78
CA LEU A 21 -11.13 15.51 -10.40
C LEU A 21 -10.31 16.79 -10.32
N GLY A 22 -9.45 17.04 -11.29
CA GLY A 22 -8.66 18.25 -11.34
C GLY A 22 -9.51 19.51 -11.57
N GLN A 23 -10.54 19.39 -12.40
CA GLN A 23 -11.49 20.49 -12.67
C GLN A 23 -12.32 20.84 -11.44
N LEU A 24 -12.67 19.84 -10.61
CA LEU A 24 -13.41 20.00 -9.37
C LEU A 24 -12.55 20.45 -8.19
N CYS A 25 -11.23 20.41 -8.35
CA CYS A 25 -10.28 20.69 -7.27
C CYS A 25 -10.41 22.13 -6.72
N GLY A 26 -10.81 22.26 -5.46
CA GLY A 26 -11.01 23.54 -4.79
C GLY A 26 -12.31 24.26 -5.17
N GLN A 27 -13.23 23.59 -5.86
CA GLN A 27 -14.57 24.08 -6.14
C GLN A 27 -15.54 23.60 -5.07
N ASN A 28 -16.73 24.24 -4.97
CA ASN A 28 -17.77 23.84 -4.04
C ASN A 28 -18.67 22.71 -4.59
N GLU A 29 -18.26 22.09 -5.69
CA GLU A 29 -18.99 20.99 -6.33
C GLU A 29 -18.43 19.65 -5.86
N LEU A 30 -19.33 18.73 -5.49
CA LEU A 30 -18.96 17.41 -5.01
C LEU A 30 -18.82 16.43 -6.19
N PHE A 31 -17.74 15.70 -6.23
CA PHE A 31 -17.58 14.59 -7.15
C PHE A 31 -18.50 13.43 -6.72
N CYS A 32 -19.34 12.97 -7.66
CA CYS A 32 -20.35 11.93 -7.41
C CYS A 32 -21.26 12.25 -6.21
N ASP A 33 -21.62 13.52 -6.00
CA ASP A 33 -22.46 14.01 -4.90
C ASP A 33 -21.93 13.65 -3.50
N ARG A 34 -20.66 13.28 -3.40
CA ARG A 34 -20.07 12.72 -2.19
C ARG A 34 -18.70 13.28 -1.82
N TYR A 35 -17.79 13.43 -2.78
CA TYR A 35 -16.40 13.72 -2.49
C TYR A 35 -16.06 15.18 -2.78
N ASP A 36 -15.63 15.92 -1.76
CA ASP A 36 -15.04 17.26 -1.87
C ASP A 36 -13.55 17.14 -2.21
N ILE A 37 -13.17 17.53 -3.43
CA ILE A 37 -11.80 17.39 -3.95
C ILE A 37 -10.94 18.57 -3.50
N LEU A 38 -10.00 18.31 -2.59
CA LEU A 38 -9.22 19.37 -1.95
C LEU A 38 -7.98 19.79 -2.75
N ARG A 39 -7.17 18.81 -3.17
CA ARG A 39 -5.93 19.07 -3.91
C ARG A 39 -5.34 17.79 -4.51
N MET A 40 -4.53 17.98 -5.53
CA MET A 40 -3.70 16.90 -6.07
C MET A 40 -2.59 16.53 -5.08
N LEU A 41 -2.37 15.22 -4.87
CA LEU A 41 -1.28 14.66 -4.07
C LEU A 41 -0.08 14.28 -4.93
N GLY A 42 -0.33 13.80 -6.14
CA GLY A 42 0.72 13.40 -7.06
C GLY A 42 0.19 12.73 -8.32
N ARG A 43 1.13 12.43 -9.22
CA ARG A 43 0.90 11.69 -10.45
C ARG A 43 1.79 10.46 -10.48
N GLY A 44 1.21 9.31 -10.74
CA GLY A 44 1.91 8.05 -10.97
C GLY A 44 1.92 7.64 -12.43
N GLY A 45 2.52 6.50 -12.75
CA GLY A 45 2.56 5.98 -14.11
C GLY A 45 1.20 5.62 -14.70
N PHE A 46 0.16 5.47 -13.87
CA PHE A 46 -1.16 4.97 -14.26
C PHE A 46 -2.32 5.92 -13.92
N GLY A 47 -2.04 7.07 -13.30
CA GLY A 47 -3.11 7.99 -12.94
C GLY A 47 -2.68 9.13 -12.06
N VAL A 48 -3.66 9.91 -11.65
CA VAL A 48 -3.50 11.07 -10.77
C VAL A 48 -4.18 10.78 -9.43
N THR A 49 -3.56 11.22 -8.36
CA THR A 49 -4.01 10.98 -6.99
C THR A 49 -4.41 12.30 -6.35
N PHE A 50 -5.59 12.34 -5.75
CA PHE A 50 -6.17 13.51 -5.10
C PHE A 50 -6.46 13.24 -3.63
N LEU A 51 -6.32 14.28 -2.80
CA LEU A 51 -6.85 14.33 -1.46
C LEU A 51 -8.29 14.83 -1.54
N ALA A 52 -9.20 14.15 -0.90
CA ALA A 52 -10.60 14.51 -0.81
C ALA A 52 -11.15 14.34 0.60
N LYS A 53 -12.35 14.89 0.84
CA LYS A 53 -13.17 14.58 2.01
C LYS A 53 -14.37 13.76 1.57
N ASP A 54 -14.78 12.80 2.38
CA ASP A 54 -16.02 12.09 2.20
C ASP A 54 -17.17 12.83 2.92
N ALA A 55 -17.93 13.63 2.17
CA ALA A 55 -18.99 14.48 2.72
C ALA A 55 -20.20 13.67 3.21
N GLU A 56 -20.38 12.41 2.79
CA GLU A 56 -21.48 11.55 3.27
C GLU A 56 -21.21 10.95 4.66
N LEU A 57 -19.95 10.90 5.09
CA LEU A 57 -19.59 10.32 6.39
C LEU A 57 -19.57 11.37 7.50
N PRO A 58 -20.04 11.04 8.73
CA PRO A 58 -19.91 11.93 9.88
C PRO A 58 -18.44 12.32 10.12
N GLY A 59 -18.19 13.61 10.33
CA GLY A 59 -16.85 14.16 10.51
C GLY A 59 -16.08 14.37 9.22
N GLN A 60 -16.64 14.07 8.07
CA GLN A 60 -16.04 14.26 6.74
C GLN A 60 -14.57 13.81 6.66
N PRO A 61 -14.30 12.52 6.90
CA PRO A 61 -12.93 12.02 6.96
C PRO A 61 -12.21 12.24 5.63
N LEU A 62 -10.89 12.47 5.74
CA LEU A 62 -10.02 12.58 4.57
C LEU A 62 -9.86 11.20 3.92
N CYS A 63 -9.91 11.20 2.59
CA CYS A 63 -9.64 10.02 1.77
C CYS A 63 -8.71 10.38 0.59
N VAL A 64 -8.17 9.37 -0.03
CA VAL A 64 -7.37 9.49 -1.25
C VAL A 64 -8.17 8.92 -2.41
N ILE A 65 -8.33 9.68 -3.48
CA ILE A 65 -8.95 9.22 -4.71
C ILE A 65 -7.88 9.13 -5.79
N LYS A 66 -7.67 7.94 -6.33
CA LYS A 66 -6.85 7.70 -7.51
C LYS A 66 -7.77 7.66 -8.73
N GLN A 67 -7.52 8.54 -9.70
CA GLN A 67 -8.17 8.54 -11.00
C GLN A 67 -7.26 7.90 -12.02
N LEU A 68 -7.73 6.89 -12.74
CA LEU A 68 -7.01 6.28 -13.84
C LEU A 68 -7.01 7.24 -15.03
N CYS A 69 -5.84 7.66 -15.46
CA CYS A 69 -5.67 8.52 -16.62
C CYS A 69 -4.73 7.83 -17.63
N PRO A 70 -5.22 6.97 -18.50
CA PRO A 70 -4.41 6.38 -19.54
C PRO A 70 -3.98 7.48 -20.53
N LYS A 71 -2.69 7.55 -20.81
CA LYS A 71 -2.11 8.56 -21.71
C LYS A 71 -2.21 8.20 -23.19
N VAL A 72 -2.92 7.15 -23.55
CA VAL A 72 -2.78 6.51 -24.88
C VAL A 72 -4.16 6.26 -25.46
N ASP A 73 -4.36 6.73 -26.68
CA ASP A 73 -5.53 6.42 -27.52
C ASP A 73 -5.55 4.93 -27.99
N ASP A 74 -4.67 4.08 -27.44
CA ASP A 74 -4.64 2.65 -27.74
C ASP A 74 -5.61 1.88 -26.82
N PRO A 75 -6.66 1.27 -27.37
CA PRO A 75 -7.65 0.49 -26.61
C PRO A 75 -7.03 -0.64 -25.76
N LYS A 76 -5.93 -1.25 -26.23
CA LYS A 76 -5.22 -2.30 -25.48
C LYS A 76 -4.50 -1.74 -24.27
N ALA A 77 -3.92 -0.55 -24.38
CA ALA A 77 -3.26 0.11 -23.26
C ALA A 77 -4.28 0.54 -22.19
N LEU A 78 -5.45 1.00 -22.61
CA LEU A 78 -6.57 1.34 -21.72
C LEU A 78 -7.05 0.08 -20.97
N GLU A 79 -7.30 -1.01 -21.65
CA GLU A 79 -7.75 -2.27 -21.04
C GLU A 79 -6.71 -2.83 -20.07
N ASN A 80 -5.42 -2.77 -20.41
CA ASN A 80 -4.34 -3.16 -19.48
C ASN A 80 -4.28 -2.28 -18.23
N ALA A 81 -4.50 -0.98 -18.37
CA ALA A 81 -4.53 -0.05 -17.26
C ALA A 81 -5.74 -0.33 -16.35
N ARG A 82 -6.92 -0.56 -16.93
CA ARG A 82 -8.14 -0.99 -16.24
C ARG A 82 -7.90 -2.25 -15.40
N GLN A 83 -7.37 -3.31 -16.03
CA GLN A 83 -7.10 -4.58 -15.34
C GLN A 83 -6.13 -4.43 -14.16
N ARG A 84 -5.14 -3.54 -14.28
CA ARG A 84 -4.22 -3.23 -13.16
C ARG A 84 -4.95 -2.53 -12.02
N PHE A 85 -5.80 -1.59 -12.34
CA PHE A 85 -6.58 -0.82 -11.37
C PHE A 85 -7.57 -1.71 -10.61
N GLU A 86 -8.31 -2.57 -11.33
CA GLU A 86 -9.16 -3.60 -10.73
C GLU A 86 -8.38 -4.57 -9.84
N ARG A 87 -7.16 -4.92 -10.26
CA ARG A 87 -6.28 -5.80 -9.48
C ARG A 87 -5.84 -5.12 -8.19
N GLU A 88 -5.48 -3.84 -8.23
CA GLU A 88 -5.15 -3.06 -7.02
C GLU A 88 -6.32 -3.08 -6.05
N ALA A 89 -7.54 -2.80 -6.52
CA ALA A 89 -8.74 -2.84 -5.69
C ALA A 89 -9.00 -4.23 -5.08
N LYS A 90 -8.90 -5.30 -5.88
CA LYS A 90 -9.07 -6.69 -5.41
C LYS A 90 -8.04 -7.06 -4.33
N ILE A 91 -6.80 -6.64 -4.51
CA ILE A 91 -5.72 -6.94 -3.56
C ILE A 91 -5.87 -6.16 -2.27
N LEU A 92 -6.19 -4.86 -2.33
CA LEU A 92 -6.49 -4.08 -1.14
C LEU A 92 -7.69 -4.66 -0.38
N GLY A 93 -8.74 -5.10 -1.11
CA GLY A 93 -9.86 -5.81 -0.52
C GLY A 93 -9.48 -7.15 0.15
N LYS A 94 -8.56 -7.90 -0.46
CA LYS A 94 -8.04 -9.18 0.05
C LYS A 94 -7.13 -9.02 1.27
N LEU A 95 -6.25 -8.03 1.25
CA LEU A 95 -5.37 -7.72 2.38
C LEU A 95 -6.16 -7.15 3.57
N GLY A 96 -7.39 -6.70 3.34
CA GLY A 96 -8.32 -6.30 4.38
C GLY A 96 -7.85 -5.11 5.20
N SER A 97 -8.20 -5.13 6.50
CA SER A 97 -7.89 -4.05 7.43
C SER A 97 -6.59 -4.33 8.17
N HIS A 98 -5.45 -4.18 7.49
CA HIS A 98 -4.15 -4.21 8.15
C HIS A 98 -3.72 -2.79 8.50
N SER A 99 -3.29 -2.54 9.74
CA SER A 99 -2.94 -1.19 10.23
C SER A 99 -1.84 -0.48 9.41
N GLN A 100 -0.99 -1.23 8.72
CA GLN A 100 0.11 -0.72 7.89
C GLN A 100 -0.20 -0.74 6.38
N ILE A 101 -1.46 -0.91 5.98
CA ILE A 101 -1.93 -0.88 4.58
C ILE A 101 -3.17 0.01 4.53
N PRO A 102 -3.24 1.01 3.62
CA PRO A 102 -4.42 1.84 3.48
C PRO A 102 -5.66 0.99 3.15
N MET A 103 -6.75 1.21 3.88
CA MET A 103 -7.99 0.51 3.64
C MET A 103 -8.63 0.96 2.32
N LEU A 104 -9.12 0.01 1.53
CA LEU A 104 -9.96 0.30 0.36
C LEU A 104 -11.34 0.74 0.87
N LEU A 105 -11.74 1.97 0.54
CA LEU A 105 -13.01 2.55 0.93
C LEU A 105 -14.07 2.36 -0.16
N ASP A 106 -13.70 2.59 -1.42
CA ASP A 106 -14.60 2.45 -2.56
C ASP A 106 -13.82 2.16 -3.85
N TYR A 107 -14.51 1.61 -4.84
CA TYR A 107 -14.01 1.40 -6.18
C TYR A 107 -15.19 1.45 -7.15
N PHE A 108 -15.13 2.34 -8.15
CA PHE A 108 -16.24 2.55 -9.07
C PHE A 108 -15.76 3.12 -10.42
N GLU A 109 -16.66 3.05 -11.40
CA GLU A 109 -16.51 3.61 -12.73
C GLU A 109 -17.59 4.67 -12.95
N THR A 110 -17.22 5.82 -13.50
CA THR A 110 -18.12 6.85 -13.96
C THR A 110 -17.53 7.58 -15.17
N GLY A 111 -18.36 7.82 -16.22
CA GLY A 111 -17.89 8.50 -17.44
C GLY A 111 -16.73 7.81 -18.15
N GLU A 112 -16.68 6.47 -18.18
CA GLU A 112 -15.59 5.65 -18.74
C GLU A 112 -14.24 5.78 -17.97
N GLU A 113 -14.23 6.47 -16.85
CA GLU A 113 -13.06 6.61 -15.99
C GLU A 113 -13.19 5.76 -14.73
N PHE A 114 -12.05 5.29 -14.21
CA PHE A 114 -11.99 4.40 -13.05
C PHE A 114 -11.43 5.15 -11.85
N PHE A 115 -12.09 4.96 -10.70
CA PHE A 115 -11.76 5.62 -9.45
C PHE A 115 -11.58 4.60 -8.34
N LEU A 116 -10.49 4.74 -7.60
CA LEU A 116 -10.20 3.95 -6.40
C LEU A 116 -10.08 4.91 -5.23
N VAL A 117 -10.91 4.68 -4.20
CA VAL A 117 -10.92 5.48 -2.98
C VAL A 117 -10.33 4.67 -1.84
N GLN A 118 -9.36 5.24 -1.16
CA GLN A 118 -8.68 4.58 -0.04
C GLN A 118 -8.46 5.55 1.13
N GLU A 119 -8.15 4.98 2.28
CA GLU A 119 -7.79 5.72 3.48
C GLU A 119 -6.66 6.72 3.20
N TYR A 120 -6.80 7.95 3.71
CA TYR A 120 -5.70 8.90 3.71
C TYR A 120 -4.80 8.68 4.91
N VAL A 121 -3.56 8.32 4.67
CA VAL A 121 -2.53 8.20 5.69
C VAL A 121 -1.84 9.55 5.86
N ARG A 122 -2.12 10.20 7.00
CA ARG A 122 -1.48 11.47 7.34
C ARG A 122 -0.03 11.23 7.74
N GLY A 123 0.92 11.84 7.02
CA GLY A 123 2.33 11.66 7.33
C GLY A 123 3.25 12.07 6.20
N SER A 124 4.51 11.71 6.36
CA SER A 124 5.57 11.98 5.38
C SER A 124 6.18 10.69 4.88
N THR A 125 6.44 10.62 3.57
CA THR A 125 7.17 9.47 3.00
C THR A 125 8.60 9.42 3.56
N LEU A 126 9.16 8.23 3.67
CA LEU A 126 10.55 8.05 4.13
C LEU A 126 11.54 8.78 3.22
N ALA A 127 11.26 8.86 1.92
CA ALA A 127 12.07 9.65 1.00
C ALA A 127 12.08 11.15 1.36
N ARG A 128 10.93 11.69 1.76
CA ARG A 128 10.84 13.09 2.21
C ARG A 128 11.53 13.30 3.56
N LEU A 129 11.41 12.34 4.47
CA LEU A 129 12.07 12.40 5.78
C LEU A 129 13.60 12.40 5.63
N VAL A 130 14.17 11.50 4.82
CA VAL A 130 15.62 11.44 4.58
C VAL A 130 16.12 12.74 3.95
N ARG A 131 15.39 13.31 2.97
CA ARG A 131 15.78 14.59 2.35
C ARG A 131 15.76 15.76 3.32
N ARG A 132 14.87 15.76 4.31
CA ARG A 132 14.73 16.86 5.28
C ARG A 132 15.63 16.72 6.50
N SER A 133 15.82 15.51 6.98
CA SER A 133 16.41 15.23 8.29
C SER A 133 17.74 14.46 8.18
N GLY A 134 18.15 14.07 6.98
CA GLY A 134 19.36 13.27 6.75
C GLY A 134 19.13 11.77 6.87
N CYS A 135 20.23 11.02 6.81
CA CYS A 135 20.26 9.56 6.82
C CYS A 135 19.87 9.00 8.20
N LEU A 136 19.38 7.78 8.22
CA LEU A 136 19.03 7.08 9.45
C LEU A 136 20.26 6.37 10.04
N SER A 137 20.30 6.26 11.37
CA SER A 137 21.27 5.43 12.09
C SER A 137 20.95 3.92 11.92
N GLU A 138 21.92 3.05 12.24
CA GLU A 138 21.70 1.60 12.29
C GLU A 138 20.51 1.23 13.19
N VAL A 139 20.40 1.84 14.36
CA VAL A 139 19.29 1.57 15.30
C VAL A 139 17.94 1.86 14.65
N ALA A 140 17.82 2.99 13.96
CA ALA A 140 16.60 3.36 13.27
C ALA A 140 16.28 2.44 12.08
N VAL A 141 17.30 1.96 11.34
CA VAL A 141 17.09 0.98 10.25
C VAL A 141 16.74 -0.41 10.79
N ARG A 142 17.28 -0.82 11.93
CA ARG A 142 16.83 -2.05 12.61
C ARG A 142 15.37 -1.96 13.03
N GLN A 143 14.96 -0.82 13.58
CA GLN A 143 13.55 -0.58 13.94
C GLN A 143 12.65 -0.58 12.69
N PHE A 144 13.09 0.06 11.62
CA PHE A 144 12.41 0.01 10.32
C PHE A 144 12.22 -1.44 9.83
N LEU A 145 13.27 -2.26 9.87
CA LEU A 145 13.17 -3.68 9.50
C LEU A 145 12.26 -4.47 10.44
N ALA A 146 12.32 -4.22 11.75
CA ALA A 146 11.45 -4.89 12.72
C ALA A 146 9.96 -4.62 12.47
N GLU A 147 9.64 -3.46 11.92
CA GLU A 147 8.27 -3.06 11.60
C GLU A 147 7.82 -3.52 10.20
N MET A 148 8.72 -3.44 9.19
CA MET A 148 8.37 -3.76 7.81
C MET A 148 8.43 -5.25 7.48
N LEU A 149 9.28 -6.04 8.13
CA LEU A 149 9.39 -7.47 7.84
C LEU A 149 8.11 -8.24 8.20
N PRO A 150 7.44 -8.04 9.35
CA PRO A 150 6.16 -8.68 9.65
C PRO A 150 5.07 -8.31 8.64
N LEU A 151 5.00 -7.03 8.22
CA LEU A 151 4.09 -6.59 7.17
C LEU A 151 4.36 -7.33 5.86
N LEU A 152 5.62 -7.44 5.45
CA LEU A 152 6.00 -8.13 4.23
C LEU A 152 5.68 -9.64 4.29
N ASP A 153 5.91 -10.29 5.44
CA ASP A 153 5.51 -11.70 5.65
C ASP A 153 3.97 -11.87 5.53
N TYR A 154 3.19 -10.92 6.07
CA TYR A 154 1.73 -10.90 5.92
C TYR A 154 1.31 -10.81 4.45
N ILE A 155 1.89 -9.88 3.68
CA ILE A 155 1.62 -9.70 2.25
C ILE A 155 1.96 -10.98 1.48
N HIS A 156 3.14 -11.56 1.73
CA HIS A 156 3.60 -12.78 1.06
C HIS A 156 2.76 -14.02 1.41
N ARG A 157 2.30 -14.17 2.65
CA ARG A 157 1.35 -15.25 3.05
C ARG A 157 0.01 -15.15 2.33
N ASN A 158 -0.40 -13.93 1.95
CA ASN A 158 -1.58 -13.72 1.11
C ASN A 158 -1.29 -13.95 -0.39
N ASN A 159 -0.12 -14.52 -0.75
CA ASN A 159 0.33 -14.76 -2.12
C ASN A 159 0.44 -13.48 -2.98
N VAL A 160 0.71 -12.36 -2.35
CA VAL A 160 0.87 -11.05 -2.99
C VAL A 160 2.36 -10.69 -3.04
N ILE A 161 2.83 -10.18 -4.18
CA ILE A 161 4.15 -9.58 -4.38
C ILE A 161 3.93 -8.10 -4.67
N HIS A 162 4.50 -7.20 -3.88
CA HIS A 162 4.26 -5.76 -3.97
C HIS A 162 4.90 -5.12 -5.20
N ARG A 163 6.15 -5.46 -5.51
CA ARG A 163 6.94 -5.07 -6.68
C ARG A 163 7.37 -3.60 -6.76
N ASP A 164 6.95 -2.74 -5.86
CA ASP A 164 7.34 -1.33 -5.84
C ASP A 164 7.62 -0.82 -4.41
N ILE A 165 8.30 -1.66 -3.60
CA ILE A 165 8.78 -1.23 -2.27
C ILE A 165 9.93 -0.25 -2.46
N LYS A 166 9.75 0.98 -1.94
CA LYS A 166 10.73 2.06 -2.02
C LYS A 166 10.39 3.15 -0.99
N PRO A 167 11.32 4.03 -0.63
CA PRO A 167 11.09 5.07 0.38
C PRO A 167 9.94 6.03 0.06
N GLN A 168 9.58 6.20 -1.20
CA GLN A 168 8.46 7.03 -1.64
C GLN A 168 7.10 6.39 -1.33
N ASN A 169 7.05 5.06 -1.26
CA ASN A 169 5.82 4.28 -1.03
C ASN A 169 5.66 3.84 0.43
N ILE A 170 6.48 4.33 1.33
CA ILE A 170 6.38 4.07 2.77
C ILE A 170 6.19 5.41 3.48
N ILE A 171 5.05 5.57 4.16
CA ILE A 171 4.70 6.75 4.94
C ILE A 171 4.95 6.46 6.42
N ARG A 172 5.64 7.37 7.11
CA ARG A 172 5.62 7.43 8.57
C ARG A 172 4.41 8.25 9.00
N CYS A 173 3.45 7.60 9.63
CA CYS A 173 2.22 8.22 10.12
C CYS A 173 2.55 9.28 11.19
N GLU A 174 1.88 10.44 11.11
CA GLU A 174 2.07 11.53 12.10
C GLU A 174 1.36 11.23 13.42
N ASP A 175 0.26 10.46 13.39
CA ASP A 175 -0.59 10.27 14.55
C ASP A 175 0.02 9.29 15.57
N ASP A 176 0.70 8.24 15.13
CA ASP A 176 1.23 7.17 15.97
C ASP A 176 2.64 6.70 15.60
N GLY A 177 3.23 7.27 14.56
CA GLY A 177 4.58 6.96 14.09
C GLY A 177 4.73 5.64 13.35
N ARG A 178 3.65 4.84 13.15
CA ARG A 178 3.70 3.58 12.41
C ARG A 178 4.10 3.80 10.95
N LEU A 179 4.71 2.80 10.36
CA LEU A 179 5.00 2.78 8.93
C LEU A 179 3.83 2.18 8.16
N VAL A 180 3.42 2.85 7.10
CA VAL A 180 2.34 2.40 6.21
C VAL A 180 2.87 2.25 4.80
N LEU A 181 2.72 1.07 4.22
CA LEU A 181 3.08 0.77 2.84
C LEU A 181 1.90 1.12 1.93
N ILE A 182 2.14 2.03 1.00
CA ILE A 182 1.14 2.54 0.06
C ILE A 182 1.46 2.11 -1.38
N ASP A 183 0.49 2.28 -2.27
CA ASP A 183 0.61 2.08 -3.72
C ASP A 183 0.80 0.60 -4.14
N PHE A 184 -0.32 -0.11 -4.17
CA PHE A 184 -0.40 -1.51 -4.58
C PHE A 184 -0.65 -1.68 -6.10
N GLY A 185 -0.52 -0.62 -6.91
CA GLY A 185 -0.77 -0.65 -8.36
C GLY A 185 0.20 -1.52 -9.17
N ALA A 186 1.35 -1.87 -8.60
CA ALA A 186 2.36 -2.73 -9.23
C ALA A 186 2.18 -4.22 -8.90
N VAL A 187 1.27 -4.59 -8.05
CA VAL A 187 1.13 -5.92 -7.43
C VAL A 187 0.85 -7.03 -8.43
N LYS A 188 1.38 -8.23 -8.16
CA LYS A 188 1.11 -9.48 -8.89
C LYS A 188 0.70 -10.60 -7.93
N GLU A 189 -0.40 -11.28 -8.23
CA GLU A 189 -0.73 -12.53 -7.55
C GLU A 189 0.05 -13.70 -8.17
N LYS A 190 0.59 -14.57 -7.33
CA LYS A 190 1.42 -15.70 -7.75
C LYS A 190 0.64 -16.76 -8.55
N LEU A 191 -0.67 -16.83 -8.39
CA LEU A 191 -1.55 -17.83 -9.02
C LEU A 191 -1.78 -17.62 -10.53
N VAL A 192 -1.54 -16.43 -11.08
CA VAL A 192 -1.82 -16.12 -12.48
C VAL A 192 -0.72 -16.61 -13.45
N GLN A 193 0.38 -17.19 -12.94
CA GLN A 193 1.47 -17.68 -13.80
C GLN A 193 1.11 -18.90 -14.64
N ALA A 194 0.05 -19.64 -14.31
CA ALA A 194 -0.31 -20.88 -15.02
C ALA A 194 -1.18 -20.68 -16.27
N LEU A 195 -1.83 -19.51 -16.44
CA LEU A 195 -2.81 -19.29 -17.50
C LEU A 195 -2.41 -18.24 -18.55
N ASP A 196 -1.41 -17.42 -18.32
CA ASP A 196 -1.07 -16.29 -19.22
C ASP A 196 0.15 -16.54 -20.12
N SER A 197 0.29 -17.72 -20.69
CA SER A 197 1.30 -17.97 -21.74
C SER A 197 1.02 -17.21 -23.03
N SER A 198 -0.20 -16.71 -23.23
CA SER A 198 -0.64 -15.98 -24.41
C SER A 198 -0.46 -14.45 -24.33
N MET A 199 -0.18 -13.90 -23.13
CA MET A 199 0.04 -12.45 -22.94
C MET A 199 1.51 -12.02 -23.11
N LYS A 200 2.33 -12.77 -23.81
CA LYS A 200 3.78 -12.53 -23.96
C LYS A 200 4.17 -11.31 -24.79
N LEU A 201 3.25 -10.58 -25.42
CA LEU A 201 3.64 -9.61 -26.46
C LEU A 201 3.07 -8.19 -26.36
N ALA A 202 2.37 -7.81 -25.31
CA ALA A 202 1.78 -6.47 -25.25
C ALA A 202 1.97 -5.79 -23.91
N SER A 203 3.13 -5.34 -23.64
CA SER A 203 3.49 -4.08 -22.96
C SER A 203 4.87 -4.19 -22.32
N THR A 204 5.86 -3.67 -22.99
CA THR A 204 7.21 -3.34 -22.53
C THR A 204 7.22 -2.25 -21.45
N HIS A 205 6.18 -2.14 -20.62
CA HIS A 205 6.20 -1.20 -19.51
C HIS A 205 6.79 -1.88 -18.29
N PHE A 206 8.05 -1.55 -18.05
CA PHE A 206 8.74 -1.84 -16.81
C PHE A 206 7.91 -1.39 -15.61
N ILE A 207 7.57 -2.34 -14.73
CA ILE A 207 6.88 -2.07 -13.48
C ILE A 207 7.89 -2.12 -12.35
N GLY A 208 8.14 -0.99 -11.74
CA GLY A 208 9.08 -0.80 -10.65
C GLY A 208 9.94 0.44 -10.84
N THR A 209 10.53 0.90 -9.76
CA THR A 209 11.43 2.05 -9.80
C THR A 209 12.85 1.56 -10.07
N VAL A 210 13.48 2.07 -11.13
CA VAL A 210 14.83 1.72 -11.51
C VAL A 210 15.78 1.86 -10.29
N GLY A 211 16.57 0.82 -10.06
CA GLY A 211 17.50 0.74 -8.93
C GLY A 211 16.92 0.06 -7.68
N PHE A 212 15.63 0.17 -7.37
CA PHE A 212 15.01 -0.58 -6.26
C PHE A 212 14.55 -1.98 -6.70
N ALA A 213 14.21 -2.16 -7.98
CA ALA A 213 13.77 -3.44 -8.51
C ALA A 213 14.96 -4.34 -8.91
N PRO A 214 14.91 -5.65 -8.60
CA PRO A 214 15.94 -6.61 -8.98
C PRO A 214 15.79 -7.09 -10.43
N PRO A 215 16.84 -7.74 -11.03
CA PRO A 215 16.86 -8.17 -12.43
C PRO A 215 15.69 -9.08 -12.85
N GLU A 216 15.26 -9.99 -11.98
CA GLU A 216 14.14 -10.90 -12.28
C GLU A 216 12.80 -10.15 -12.45
N GLN A 217 12.67 -8.97 -11.87
CA GLN A 217 11.49 -8.14 -12.05
C GLN A 217 11.49 -7.46 -13.42
N PHE A 218 12.65 -7.09 -13.95
CA PHE A 218 12.81 -6.61 -15.33
C PHE A 218 12.47 -7.72 -16.34
N SER A 219 12.78 -8.96 -16.01
CA SER A 219 12.44 -10.14 -16.83
C SER A 219 10.96 -10.57 -16.66
N LEU A 220 10.12 -9.77 -16.03
CA LEU A 220 8.69 -10.03 -15.77
C LEU A 220 8.42 -11.32 -14.96
N ARG A 221 9.41 -11.79 -14.18
CA ARG A 221 9.33 -12.97 -13.33
C ARG A 221 9.55 -12.64 -11.84
N PRO A 222 8.78 -11.70 -11.26
CA PRO A 222 8.94 -11.35 -9.85
C PRO A 222 8.60 -12.53 -8.96
N VAL A 223 9.34 -12.66 -7.87
CA VAL A 223 9.16 -13.63 -6.80
C VAL A 223 9.10 -12.93 -5.45
N PHE A 224 8.76 -13.61 -4.36
CA PHE A 224 8.76 -12.98 -3.03
C PHE A 224 10.12 -12.38 -2.64
N ALA A 225 11.20 -13.03 -3.06
CA ALA A 225 12.57 -12.50 -2.88
C ALA A 225 12.82 -11.17 -3.60
N SER A 226 12.00 -10.80 -4.60
CA SER A 226 12.10 -9.50 -5.26
C SER A 226 11.73 -8.34 -4.34
N ASP A 227 10.69 -8.53 -3.51
CA ASP A 227 10.32 -7.54 -2.49
C ASP A 227 11.37 -7.45 -1.37
N ILE A 228 12.01 -8.59 -1.02
CA ILE A 228 13.13 -8.61 -0.06
C ILE A 228 14.30 -7.77 -0.57
N TYR A 229 14.63 -7.89 -1.85
CA TYR A 229 15.66 -7.06 -2.48
C TYR A 229 15.28 -5.57 -2.40
N ALA A 230 14.08 -5.22 -2.79
CA ALA A 230 13.59 -3.84 -2.78
C ALA A 230 13.59 -3.23 -1.36
N LEU A 231 13.24 -4.03 -0.34
CA LEU A 231 13.33 -3.63 1.06
C LEU A 231 14.80 -3.42 1.49
N GLY A 232 15.72 -4.29 1.08
CA GLY A 232 17.16 -4.13 1.30
C GLY A 232 17.69 -2.85 0.65
N MET A 233 17.34 -2.57 -0.61
CA MET A 233 17.69 -1.32 -1.31
C MET A 233 17.10 -0.09 -0.62
N THR A 234 15.90 -0.21 -0.07
CA THR A 234 15.30 0.84 0.76
C THR A 234 16.15 1.10 2.01
N CYS A 235 16.62 0.06 2.71
CA CYS A 235 17.54 0.22 3.84
C CYS A 235 18.83 0.93 3.46
N LEU A 236 19.43 0.58 2.31
CA LEU A 236 20.65 1.25 1.82
C LEU A 236 20.39 2.74 1.55
N TYR A 237 19.25 3.08 0.95
CA TYR A 237 18.85 4.48 0.79
C TYR A 237 18.68 5.20 2.14
N LEU A 238 18.04 4.57 3.11
CA LEU A 238 17.84 5.16 4.44
C LEU A 238 19.17 5.41 5.17
N LEU A 239 20.16 4.53 4.99
CA LEU A 239 21.50 4.65 5.60
C LEU A 239 22.39 5.66 4.89
N THR A 240 22.31 5.75 3.56
CA THR A 240 23.29 6.50 2.73
C THR A 240 22.74 7.84 2.22
N GLY A 241 21.41 7.98 2.14
CA GLY A 241 20.73 9.09 1.46
C GLY A 241 20.88 9.07 -0.07
N LYS A 242 21.64 8.09 -0.62
CA LYS A 242 21.92 7.99 -2.05
C LYS A 242 20.88 7.11 -2.75
N ALA A 243 20.46 7.54 -3.94
CA ALA A 243 19.64 6.67 -4.78
C ALA A 243 20.45 5.41 -5.19
N PRO A 244 19.79 4.25 -5.38
CA PRO A 244 20.50 3.02 -5.75
C PRO A 244 21.38 3.15 -6.98
N LEU A 245 21.00 3.97 -7.96
CA LEU A 245 21.76 4.21 -9.18
C LEU A 245 23.05 5.03 -8.94
N ASP A 246 23.10 5.77 -7.82
CA ASP A 246 24.27 6.56 -7.43
C ASP A 246 25.29 5.73 -6.63
N LEU A 247 24.96 4.46 -6.33
CA LEU A 247 25.86 3.53 -5.68
C LEU A 247 26.73 2.84 -6.72
N HIS A 248 28.05 2.84 -6.48
CA HIS A 248 28.97 2.08 -7.33
C HIS A 248 28.68 0.58 -7.20
N SER A 249 28.71 -0.13 -8.32
CA SER A 249 28.54 -1.57 -8.37
C SER A 249 29.72 -2.25 -9.05
N ASP A 250 30.00 -3.47 -8.64
CA ASP A 250 30.93 -4.34 -9.35
C ASP A 250 30.35 -4.74 -10.70
N ARG A 251 31.10 -4.55 -11.76
CA ARG A 251 30.62 -4.82 -13.13
C ARG A 251 30.42 -6.30 -13.45
N GLN A 252 31.10 -7.20 -12.75
CA GLN A 252 31.01 -8.64 -12.99
C GLN A 252 29.92 -9.30 -12.14
N THR A 253 29.86 -8.92 -10.86
CA THR A 253 28.97 -9.55 -9.89
C THR A 253 27.66 -8.77 -9.64
N GLY A 254 27.61 -7.50 -10.03
CA GLY A 254 26.53 -6.57 -9.71
C GLY A 254 26.46 -6.20 -8.22
N ALA A 255 27.44 -6.60 -7.40
CA ALA A 255 27.48 -6.29 -5.98
C ALA A 255 27.68 -4.78 -5.77
N LEU A 256 26.94 -4.20 -4.83
CA LEU A 256 27.00 -2.78 -4.54
C LEU A 256 28.10 -2.47 -3.52
N TYR A 257 28.87 -1.43 -3.75
CA TYR A 257 29.90 -0.93 -2.82
C TYR A 257 29.36 0.16 -1.92
N TRP A 258 28.53 -0.19 -0.96
CA TRP A 258 27.90 0.75 -0.03
C TRP A 258 28.55 0.76 1.37
N GLU A 259 29.27 -0.29 1.75
CA GLU A 259 29.82 -0.47 3.10
C GLU A 259 30.82 0.63 3.48
N ARG A 260 31.51 1.22 2.48
CA ARG A 260 32.44 2.35 2.72
C ARG A 260 31.73 3.67 3.02
N LEU A 261 30.42 3.72 2.79
CA LEU A 261 29.63 4.94 2.96
C LEU A 261 28.96 5.03 4.34
N VAL A 262 28.93 3.92 5.10
CA VAL A 262 28.21 3.81 6.36
C VAL A 262 29.01 3.02 7.40
N HIS A 263 28.81 3.37 8.66
CA HIS A 263 29.39 2.63 9.79
C HIS A 263 28.26 1.89 10.52
N ILE A 264 28.11 0.61 10.21
CA ILE A 264 27.11 -0.27 10.84
C ILE A 264 27.77 -1.58 11.27
N SER A 265 27.10 -2.31 12.15
CA SER A 265 27.58 -3.59 12.69
C SER A 265 27.69 -4.66 11.60
N GLN A 266 28.62 -5.60 11.79
CA GLN A 266 28.82 -6.73 10.89
C GLN A 266 27.55 -7.59 10.69
N PRO A 267 26.76 -7.90 11.73
CA PRO A 267 25.51 -8.66 11.54
C PRO A 267 24.53 -7.97 10.60
N LEU A 268 24.31 -6.66 10.75
CA LEU A 268 23.41 -5.92 9.85
C LEU A 268 24.00 -5.83 8.43
N THR A 269 25.32 -5.63 8.31
CA THR A 269 26.00 -5.62 7.01
C THR A 269 25.78 -6.93 6.26
N GLN A 270 25.92 -8.09 6.91
CA GLN A 270 25.71 -9.40 6.31
C GLN A 270 24.26 -9.59 5.84
N VAL A 271 23.30 -9.18 6.68
CA VAL A 271 21.87 -9.27 6.34
C VAL A 271 21.56 -8.40 5.11
N LEU A 272 21.96 -7.13 5.10
CA LEU A 272 21.71 -6.22 3.97
C LEU A 272 22.39 -6.70 2.69
N ARG A 273 23.63 -7.20 2.78
CA ARG A 273 24.34 -7.77 1.62
C ARG A 273 23.60 -8.96 1.03
N LYS A 274 23.04 -9.84 1.89
CA LYS A 274 22.26 -11.00 1.45
C LYS A 274 20.89 -10.59 0.90
N MET A 275 20.22 -9.59 1.49
CA MET A 275 18.96 -9.05 0.97
C MET A 275 19.13 -8.46 -0.43
N THR A 276 20.22 -7.72 -0.67
CA THR A 276 20.49 -7.01 -1.93
C THR A 276 21.30 -7.82 -2.93
N ASN A 277 21.51 -9.13 -2.70
CA ASN A 277 22.20 -9.98 -3.64
C ASN A 277 21.43 -10.10 -4.96
N VAL A 278 22.12 -9.89 -6.07
CA VAL A 278 21.53 -9.96 -7.42
C VAL A 278 21.07 -11.38 -7.74
N SER A 279 21.86 -12.39 -7.33
CA SER A 279 21.50 -13.80 -7.52
C SER A 279 20.39 -14.23 -6.55
N LEU A 280 19.32 -14.77 -7.10
CA LEU A 280 18.22 -15.33 -6.30
C LEU A 280 18.66 -16.47 -5.37
N THR A 281 19.61 -17.29 -5.80
CA THR A 281 20.12 -18.43 -5.01
C THR A 281 20.85 -17.99 -3.74
N ASN A 282 21.49 -16.82 -3.78
CA ASN A 282 22.25 -16.25 -2.66
C ASN A 282 21.44 -15.26 -1.83
N ARG A 283 20.21 -14.94 -2.25
CA ARG A 283 19.31 -14.04 -1.55
C ARG A 283 18.44 -14.79 -0.56
N TYR A 284 17.84 -14.07 0.40
CA TYR A 284 16.79 -14.63 1.23
C TYR A 284 15.56 -15.00 0.41
N HIS A 285 15.06 -16.22 0.58
CA HIS A 285 13.82 -16.68 -0.06
C HIS A 285 12.58 -16.36 0.75
N SER A 286 12.74 -16.05 2.04
CA SER A 286 11.65 -15.82 2.97
C SER A 286 12.05 -14.79 4.01
N VAL A 287 11.07 -13.97 4.40
CA VAL A 287 11.19 -12.96 5.46
C VAL A 287 11.60 -13.58 6.79
N ARG A 288 11.12 -14.81 7.08
CA ARG A 288 11.40 -15.49 8.35
C ARG A 288 12.89 -15.71 8.59
N HIS A 289 13.65 -16.03 7.57
CA HIS A 289 15.10 -16.20 7.70
C HIS A 289 15.81 -14.87 8.05
N ILE A 290 15.28 -13.74 7.55
CA ILE A 290 15.84 -12.43 7.91
C ILE A 290 15.56 -12.10 9.39
N LEU A 291 14.34 -12.38 9.86
CA LEU A 291 13.96 -12.17 11.27
C LEU A 291 14.84 -13.01 12.21
N GLN A 292 15.17 -14.24 11.82
CA GLN A 292 16.09 -15.12 12.57
C GLN A 292 17.51 -14.56 12.60
N ASP A 293 18.07 -14.18 11.44
CA ASP A 293 19.44 -13.65 11.34
C ASP A 293 19.61 -12.30 12.07
N LEU A 294 18.55 -11.50 12.16
CA LEU A 294 18.52 -10.25 12.93
C LEU A 294 18.26 -10.44 14.43
N ASN A 295 17.99 -11.68 14.88
CA ASN A 295 17.60 -12.01 16.26
C ASN A 295 16.41 -11.15 16.75
N PHE A 296 15.49 -10.81 15.87
CA PHE A 296 14.25 -10.17 16.30
C PHE A 296 13.39 -11.22 17.02
N LYS A 297 13.25 -11.03 18.34
CA LYS A 297 12.30 -11.80 19.14
C LYS A 297 10.90 -11.52 18.62
N SER A 298 10.11 -12.59 18.45
CA SER A 298 8.68 -12.40 18.18
C SER A 298 8.05 -11.63 19.34
N PRO A 299 7.20 -10.62 19.10
CA PRO A 299 6.44 -9.97 20.20
C PRO A 299 5.63 -10.98 21.02
N TYR A 300 5.36 -12.17 20.47
CA TYR A 300 4.65 -13.26 21.14
C TYR A 300 5.57 -14.07 22.07
N ASP A 301 6.89 -14.10 21.85
CA ASP A 301 7.82 -14.86 22.68
C ASP A 301 7.95 -14.21 24.07
N ASP A 302 7.87 -12.88 24.16
CA ASP A 302 7.85 -12.17 25.43
C ASP A 302 6.52 -12.37 26.18
N LEU A 303 5.39 -12.40 25.47
CA LEU A 303 4.08 -12.68 26.08
C LEU A 303 3.97 -14.10 26.61
N ALA A 304 4.61 -15.09 25.97
CA ALA A 304 4.60 -16.47 26.43
C ALA A 304 5.24 -16.63 27.83
N GLN A 305 6.18 -15.76 28.19
CA GLN A 305 6.82 -15.75 29.53
C GLN A 305 5.88 -15.24 30.64
N TYR A 306 4.89 -14.41 30.27
CA TYR A 306 3.91 -13.83 31.19
C TYR A 306 2.59 -14.61 31.22
N LEU A 307 2.40 -15.61 30.35
CA LEU A 307 1.26 -16.52 30.41
C LEU A 307 1.44 -17.49 31.59
N VAL A 308 0.97 -17.05 32.76
CA VAL A 308 0.81 -17.95 33.92
C VAL A 308 -0.20 -19.01 33.51
N LYS A 309 0.22 -20.29 33.46
CA LYS A 309 -0.71 -21.41 33.34
C LYS A 309 -1.63 -21.39 34.55
N GLN A 310 -2.81 -20.78 34.40
CA GLN A 310 -3.84 -20.95 35.40
C GLN A 310 -4.23 -22.43 35.41
N PRO A 311 -4.24 -23.10 36.57
CA PRO A 311 -4.76 -24.45 36.66
C PRO A 311 -6.23 -24.39 36.27
N HIS A 312 -6.61 -25.17 35.26
CA HIS A 312 -8.02 -25.30 34.88
C HIS A 312 -8.85 -25.69 36.11
N PRO A 313 -9.86 -24.94 36.51
CA PRO A 313 -10.78 -25.41 37.52
C PRO A 313 -11.47 -26.65 36.96
N LYS A 314 -11.38 -27.75 37.73
CA LYS A 314 -12.11 -28.97 37.43
C LYS A 314 -13.60 -28.63 37.35
N THR A 315 -14.18 -28.79 36.18
CA THR A 315 -15.62 -28.62 35.92
C THR A 315 -16.41 -29.58 36.78
N SER A 316 -17.09 -29.05 37.80
CA SER A 316 -18.27 -29.68 38.35
C SER A 316 -19.48 -29.12 37.58
N THR A 317 -20.15 -30.05 36.92
CA THR A 317 -21.42 -29.86 36.21
C THR A 317 -22.51 -29.29 37.14
N SER A 318 -23.04 -28.12 36.80
CA SER A 318 -24.44 -27.83 37.05
C SER A 318 -24.90 -26.77 36.04
N ALA A 319 -25.86 -27.18 35.23
CA ALA A 319 -26.64 -26.33 34.34
C ALA A 319 -27.46 -25.35 35.14
N ASN A 320 -27.50 -24.07 34.76
CA ASN A 320 -28.73 -23.29 34.44
C ASN A 320 -28.44 -21.80 34.37
N GLN A 321 -28.93 -21.23 33.28
CA GLN A 321 -29.54 -19.91 33.13
C GLN A 321 -28.79 -18.68 33.64
N ASP A 322 -28.22 -17.92 32.69
CA ASP A 322 -28.45 -16.47 32.52
C ASP A 322 -27.66 -15.93 31.31
N GLU A 323 -28.25 -16.07 30.13
CA GLU A 323 -27.86 -15.32 28.92
C GLU A 323 -28.68 -14.02 28.86
N SER A 324 -28.36 -13.06 29.67
CA SER A 324 -28.81 -11.68 29.41
C SER A 324 -27.99 -10.69 30.22
N ASN A 325 -27.01 -10.08 29.56
CA ASN A 325 -26.38 -8.80 29.88
C ASN A 325 -24.86 -8.81 29.94
N ARG A 326 -24.17 -9.27 28.87
CA ARG A 326 -22.78 -8.87 28.62
C ARG A 326 -22.74 -7.92 27.42
N LYS A 327 -23.01 -6.64 27.66
CA LYS A 327 -22.56 -5.57 26.74
C LYS A 327 -21.03 -5.53 26.82
N GLY A 328 -20.38 -6.39 26.04
CA GLY A 328 -18.93 -6.40 25.91
C GLY A 328 -18.45 -5.04 25.41
N TYR A 329 -17.45 -4.47 26.08
CA TYR A 329 -16.75 -3.29 25.61
C TYR A 329 -16.27 -3.52 24.17
N ARG A 330 -16.74 -2.69 23.24
CA ARG A 330 -16.28 -2.68 21.86
C ARG A 330 -15.30 -1.53 21.70
N THR A 331 -14.10 -1.83 21.20
CA THR A 331 -13.10 -0.80 20.89
C THR A 331 -13.64 0.20 19.88
N PRO A 332 -13.16 1.45 19.85
CA PRO A 332 -13.56 2.45 18.86
C PRO A 332 -13.47 1.92 17.44
N ALA A 333 -12.35 1.26 17.08
CA ALA A 333 -12.15 0.63 15.77
C ALA A 333 -13.20 -0.46 15.45
N ALA A 334 -13.62 -1.25 16.43
CA ALA A 334 -14.69 -2.25 16.24
C ALA A 334 -16.06 -1.60 16.00
N LYS A 335 -16.33 -0.45 16.63
CA LYS A 335 -17.56 0.33 16.40
C LYS A 335 -17.57 0.92 15.00
N GLU A 336 -16.47 1.48 14.54
CA GLU A 336 -16.32 2.02 13.19
C GLU A 336 -16.43 0.93 12.12
N ALA A 337 -15.78 -0.23 12.33
CA ALA A 337 -15.88 -1.37 11.41
C ALA A 337 -17.34 -1.88 11.26
N ILE A 338 -18.11 -1.87 12.35
CA ILE A 338 -19.54 -2.23 12.32
C ILE A 338 -20.34 -1.16 11.56
N ALA A 339 -20.10 0.13 11.84
CA ALA A 339 -20.79 1.22 11.15
C ALA A 339 -20.54 1.21 9.64
N ILE A 340 -19.29 0.93 9.21
CA ILE A 340 -18.93 0.78 7.80
C ILE A 340 -19.62 -0.43 7.17
N ARG A 341 -19.71 -1.56 7.89
CA ARG A 341 -20.39 -2.78 7.41
C ARG A 341 -21.90 -2.54 7.22
N ASP A 342 -22.54 -1.90 8.19
CA ASP A 342 -23.96 -1.57 8.15
C ASP A 342 -24.28 -0.55 7.04
N TRP A 343 -23.34 0.38 6.79
CA TRP A 343 -23.45 1.34 5.70
C TRP A 343 -23.32 0.64 4.33
N LYS A 344 -22.35 -0.27 4.14
CA LYS A 344 -22.22 -1.07 2.92
C LYS A 344 -23.50 -1.85 2.61
N GLN A 345 -24.09 -2.51 3.59
CA GLN A 345 -25.34 -3.26 3.42
C GLN A 345 -26.54 -2.35 3.04
N ARG A 346 -26.62 -1.13 3.59
CA ARG A 346 -27.67 -0.16 3.23
C ARG A 346 -27.51 0.35 1.80
N ARG A 347 -26.26 0.54 1.35
CA ARG A 347 -25.94 0.98 -0.01
C ARG A 347 -26.25 -0.09 -1.05
N GLU A 348 -25.92 -1.35 -0.80
CA GLU A 348 -26.30 -2.47 -1.66
C GLU A 348 -27.83 -2.56 -1.82
N LYS A 349 -28.61 -2.38 -0.75
CA LYS A 349 -30.08 -2.35 -0.81
C LYS A 349 -30.63 -1.15 -1.61
N LYS A 350 -29.97 0.01 -1.58
CA LYS A 350 -30.36 1.19 -2.38
C LYS A 350 -30.03 1.04 -3.86
N ARG A 351 -28.93 0.36 -4.19
CA ARG A 351 -28.47 0.14 -5.58
C ARG A 351 -29.39 -0.82 -6.35
N TRP A 352 -30.21 -1.61 -5.66
CA TRP A 352 -31.13 -2.59 -6.23
C TRP A 352 -32.59 -2.12 -6.27
N ARG A 353 -32.87 -0.85 -6.64
CA ARG A 353 -34.20 -0.43 -7.08
C ARG A 353 -34.22 -0.46 -8.60
N PRO A 354 -34.94 -1.41 -9.25
CA PRO A 354 -35.17 -1.35 -10.68
C PRO A 354 -36.00 -0.08 -10.97
N SER A 355 -35.52 0.73 -11.91
CA SER A 355 -36.27 1.85 -12.49
C SER A 355 -37.62 1.30 -13.04
N GLN A 356 -38.72 1.74 -12.47
CA GLN A 356 -40.04 1.45 -13.06
C GLN A 356 -40.09 2.09 -14.45
N PRO A 357 -40.54 1.37 -15.49
CA PRO A 357 -40.77 1.96 -16.80
C PRO A 357 -41.87 3.03 -16.69
N PRO A 358 -41.78 4.11 -17.49
CA PRO A 358 -42.81 5.16 -17.50
C PRO A 358 -44.15 4.55 -17.93
N LEU A 359 -45.18 4.83 -17.13
CA LEU A 359 -46.56 4.51 -17.46
C LEU A 359 -46.92 5.19 -18.79
N GLY A 360 -47.17 4.39 -19.80
CA GLY A 360 -47.68 4.87 -21.08
C GLY A 360 -49.02 5.54 -20.91
N ASN A 361 -49.13 6.81 -21.30
CA ASN A 361 -50.39 7.49 -21.52
C ASN A 361 -51.07 6.93 -22.76
N SER A 362 -52.08 6.14 -22.53
CA SER A 362 -53.10 5.83 -23.58
C SER A 362 -53.98 7.07 -23.76
N LYS A 363 -53.86 7.70 -24.92
CA LYS A 363 -54.98 8.26 -25.69
C LYS A 363 -54.58 8.28 -27.16
#